data_df26c9123e60fc85f8d0996eccb9bdb0
#
_entry.id   df26c9123e60fc85f8d0996eccb9bdb0
#
_cell.length_a   1.000
_cell.length_b   1.000
_cell.length_c   1.000
_cell.angle_alpha   90.00
_cell.angle_beta   90.00
_cell.angle_gamma   90.00
#
_symmetry.space_group_name_H-M   'P 1'
#
loop_
_entity.id
_entity.type
_entity.pdbx_description
1 polymer ?
#
loop_
_entity_poly.entity_id
_entity_poly.type
_entity_poly.pdbx_seq_one_letter_code
_entity_poly.pdbx_strand_id
1 'polypeptide(L)'
;MRRGRLSTALVGFAAAGAVFAVLFWVVGVEDVLAALARASLPLVAVVAATIVAWLLAWGLALRCLLAALGVDLRAFDAVLVTAAAAFINHVVPFGQASSEPVTAWLLTDISETEFETALAAIASLDALNFVPSLSFAVVGVGYYATAVALSDGLAVLVGGVIVTAVGLPLLAALAWRRRVALQRRVVSGLTPVVRRVSGVLPGDPLEPDEIATRVGNFVEAVERVAGDRRRVAAALALSAAGWACQAFGLWVALLAVGASVPVYVPFFVVPIGTTASIVPTPGGLGGIETVNITLLVLVTGAPATVATAAVTIHSVGGFFLTNSLGAAAAATIRVRGASITGRPAQR
;
A
#
# COMPACT_ATOMS: atom_id res chain seq x y z
N MET A 1 -7.35 10.90 -25.19
CA MET A 1 -7.14 10.61 -23.75
C MET A 1 -6.22 9.41 -23.45
N ARG A 2 -6.17 8.33 -24.22
CA ARG A 2 -5.27 7.16 -23.98
C ARG A 2 -3.76 7.48 -24.06
N ARG A 3 -3.32 8.38 -24.96
CA ARG A 3 -1.89 8.72 -25.13
C ARG A 3 -1.28 9.45 -23.94
N GLY A 4 -2.02 10.34 -23.26
CA GLY A 4 -1.51 11.06 -22.10
C GLY A 4 -1.30 10.18 -20.86
N ARG A 5 -2.15 9.16 -20.63
CA ARG A 5 -2.01 8.22 -19.49
C ARG A 5 -0.82 7.27 -19.67
N LEU A 6 -0.59 6.81 -20.90
CA LEU A 6 0.59 5.99 -21.22
C LEU A 6 1.90 6.78 -21.05
N SER A 7 1.94 8.05 -21.47
CA SER A 7 3.14 8.90 -21.30
C SER A 7 3.45 9.14 -19.82
N THR A 8 2.45 9.40 -18.98
CA THR A 8 2.66 9.63 -17.54
C THR A 8 3.17 8.37 -16.83
N ALA A 9 2.60 7.20 -17.14
CA ALA A 9 3.09 5.93 -16.60
C ALA A 9 4.53 5.64 -17.05
N LEU A 10 4.84 5.85 -18.35
CA LEU A 10 6.21 5.68 -18.87
C LEU A 10 7.20 6.63 -18.21
N VAL A 11 6.84 7.89 -17.97
CA VAL A 11 7.69 8.85 -17.25
C VAL A 11 7.93 8.38 -15.81
N GLY A 12 6.90 7.88 -15.12
CA GLY A 12 7.04 7.34 -13.76
C GLY A 12 7.97 6.13 -13.70
N PHE A 13 7.81 5.16 -14.63
CA PHE A 13 8.72 4.01 -14.71
C PHE A 13 10.14 4.41 -15.12
N ALA A 14 10.31 5.40 -16.01
CA ALA A 14 11.62 5.93 -16.36
C ALA A 14 12.28 6.61 -15.16
N ALA A 15 11.53 7.37 -14.36
CA ALA A 15 12.02 7.99 -13.13
C ALA A 15 12.45 6.92 -12.10
N ALA A 16 11.62 5.89 -11.87
CA ALA A 16 11.99 4.77 -11.00
C ALA A 16 13.26 4.06 -11.51
N GLY A 17 13.33 3.77 -12.80
CA GLY A 17 14.52 3.18 -13.43
C GLY A 17 15.78 4.04 -13.27
N ALA A 18 15.64 5.36 -13.39
CA ALA A 18 16.75 6.30 -13.17
C ALA A 18 17.22 6.29 -11.70
N VAL A 19 16.31 6.25 -10.73
CA VAL A 19 16.67 6.14 -9.30
C VAL A 19 17.43 4.85 -9.04
N PHE A 20 16.97 3.70 -9.56
CA PHE A 20 17.71 2.44 -9.44
C PHE A 20 19.06 2.47 -10.14
N ALA A 21 19.13 3.05 -11.34
CA ALA A 21 20.40 3.18 -12.06
C ALA A 21 21.42 4.01 -11.28
N VAL A 22 21.02 5.14 -10.71
CA VAL A 22 21.87 5.96 -9.84
C VAL A 22 22.27 5.19 -8.58
N LEU A 23 21.34 4.50 -7.95
CA LEU A 23 21.58 3.73 -6.74
C LEU A 23 22.59 2.59 -6.98
N PHE A 24 22.41 1.81 -8.04
CA PHE A 24 23.35 0.77 -8.45
C PHE A 24 24.71 1.33 -8.85
N TRP A 25 24.73 2.49 -9.51
CA TRP A 25 25.99 3.14 -9.90
C TRP A 25 26.77 3.64 -8.68
N VAL A 26 26.11 4.26 -7.71
CA VAL A 26 26.73 4.76 -6.46
C VAL A 26 27.24 3.61 -5.57
N VAL A 27 26.47 2.52 -5.50
CA VAL A 27 26.79 1.36 -4.65
C VAL A 27 27.78 0.41 -5.31
N GLY A 28 27.86 0.39 -6.64
CA GLY A 28 28.65 -0.55 -7.45
C GLY A 28 27.79 -1.67 -8.03
N VAL A 29 27.50 -1.56 -9.33
CA VAL A 29 26.63 -2.52 -10.06
C VAL A 29 27.16 -3.95 -9.95
N GLU A 30 28.46 -4.14 -10.17
CA GLU A 30 29.09 -5.47 -10.18
C GLU A 30 29.00 -6.14 -8.80
N ASP A 31 29.23 -5.38 -7.73
CA ASP A 31 29.16 -5.88 -6.36
C ASP A 31 27.75 -6.27 -5.95
N VAL A 32 26.74 -5.49 -6.35
CA VAL A 32 25.32 -5.81 -6.11
C VAL A 32 24.91 -7.06 -6.89
N LEU A 33 25.29 -7.17 -8.16
CA LEU A 33 25.01 -8.35 -8.99
C LEU A 33 25.71 -9.60 -8.44
N ALA A 34 26.96 -9.47 -7.98
CA ALA A 34 27.69 -10.56 -7.34
C ALA A 34 27.03 -11.00 -6.01
N ALA A 35 26.47 -10.06 -5.22
CA ALA A 35 25.71 -10.39 -4.02
C ALA A 35 24.40 -11.11 -4.35
N LEU A 36 23.68 -10.65 -5.38
CA LEU A 36 22.46 -11.29 -5.86
C LEU A 36 22.71 -12.69 -6.40
N ALA A 37 23.79 -12.87 -7.17
CA ALA A 37 24.15 -14.18 -7.72
C ALA A 37 24.52 -15.22 -6.65
N ARG A 38 24.99 -14.76 -5.49
CA ARG A 38 25.32 -15.62 -4.33
C ARG A 38 24.14 -15.82 -3.37
N ALA A 39 22.99 -15.18 -3.61
CA ALA A 39 21.85 -15.26 -2.73
C ALA A 39 21.32 -16.71 -2.61
N SER A 40 20.96 -17.09 -1.40
CA SER A 40 20.39 -18.41 -1.13
C SER A 40 18.98 -18.53 -1.72
N LEU A 41 18.83 -19.31 -2.79
CA LEU A 41 17.55 -19.54 -3.48
C LEU A 41 16.44 -20.06 -2.53
N PRO A 42 16.67 -20.99 -1.59
CA PRO A 42 15.66 -21.38 -0.63
C PRO A 42 15.14 -20.21 0.20
N LEU A 43 16.01 -19.29 0.63
CA LEU A 43 15.61 -18.11 1.38
C LEU A 43 14.86 -17.09 0.50
N VAL A 44 15.25 -16.95 -0.77
CA VAL A 44 14.50 -16.14 -1.73
C VAL A 44 13.07 -16.70 -1.94
N ALA A 45 12.91 -18.03 -1.96
CA ALA A 45 11.59 -18.65 -2.00
C ALA A 45 10.77 -18.35 -0.74
N VAL A 46 11.40 -18.28 0.44
CA VAL A 46 10.73 -17.85 1.67
C VAL A 46 10.31 -16.38 1.57
N VAL A 47 11.14 -15.49 1.00
CA VAL A 47 10.73 -14.10 0.73
C VAL A 47 9.49 -14.06 -0.16
N ALA A 48 9.46 -14.84 -1.24
CA ALA A 48 8.28 -14.93 -2.09
C ALA A 48 7.02 -15.43 -1.32
N ALA A 49 7.20 -16.40 -0.43
CA ALA A 49 6.11 -16.90 0.41
C ALA A 49 5.59 -15.82 1.38
N THR A 50 6.46 -14.97 1.94
CA THR A 50 6.03 -13.85 2.82
C THR A 50 5.22 -12.80 2.05
N ILE A 51 5.53 -12.56 0.77
CA ILE A 51 4.76 -11.66 -0.10
C ILE A 51 3.35 -12.22 -0.34
N VAL A 52 3.23 -13.52 -0.62
CA VAL A 52 1.92 -14.17 -0.77
C VAL A 52 1.15 -14.13 0.56
N ALA A 53 1.81 -14.40 1.69
CA ALA A 53 1.20 -14.33 3.01
C ALA A 53 0.69 -12.92 3.35
N TRP A 54 1.43 -11.89 2.99
CA TRP A 54 0.99 -10.49 3.10
C TRP A 54 -0.29 -10.23 2.29
N LEU A 55 -0.34 -10.63 1.01
CA LEU A 55 -1.54 -10.47 0.17
C LEU A 55 -2.75 -11.22 0.75
N LEU A 56 -2.54 -12.43 1.28
CA LEU A 56 -3.57 -13.19 1.97
C LEU A 56 -4.08 -12.47 3.22
N ALA A 57 -3.18 -11.98 4.05
CA ALA A 57 -3.53 -11.29 5.30
C ALA A 57 -4.36 -10.02 5.02
N TRP A 58 -3.94 -9.18 4.08
CA TRP A 58 -4.66 -7.95 3.74
C TRP A 58 -5.95 -8.21 2.97
N GLY A 59 -6.01 -9.25 2.14
CA GLY A 59 -7.26 -9.70 1.51
C GLY A 59 -8.29 -10.17 2.53
N LEU A 60 -7.87 -10.91 3.55
CA LEU A 60 -8.73 -11.33 4.64
C LEU A 60 -9.14 -10.14 5.53
N ALA A 61 -8.26 -9.14 5.73
CA ALA A 61 -8.61 -7.90 6.42
C ALA A 61 -9.70 -7.13 5.66
N LEU A 62 -9.57 -6.98 4.33
CA LEU A 62 -10.60 -6.38 3.47
C LEU A 62 -11.93 -7.13 3.62
N ARG A 63 -11.91 -8.46 3.59
CA ARG A 63 -13.12 -9.28 3.81
C ARG A 63 -13.78 -9.01 5.15
N CYS A 64 -13.00 -8.84 6.23
CA CYS A 64 -13.55 -8.50 7.55
C CYS A 64 -14.29 -7.16 7.54
N LEU A 65 -13.75 -6.15 6.84
CA LEU A 65 -14.37 -4.82 6.75
C LEU A 65 -15.62 -4.84 5.87
N LEU A 66 -15.60 -5.55 4.75
CA LEU A 66 -16.78 -5.75 3.90
C LEU A 66 -17.90 -6.46 4.67
N ALA A 67 -17.56 -7.47 5.45
CA ALA A 67 -18.53 -8.15 6.29
C ALA A 67 -19.11 -7.22 7.37
N ALA A 68 -18.37 -6.22 7.87
CA ALA A 68 -18.92 -5.17 8.77
C ALA A 68 -19.97 -4.30 8.07
N LEU A 69 -19.90 -4.20 6.76
CA LEU A 69 -20.86 -3.48 5.91
C LEU A 69 -22.01 -4.36 5.41
N GLY A 70 -22.05 -5.64 5.84
CA GLY A 70 -23.07 -6.60 5.40
C GLY A 70 -22.79 -7.24 4.04
N VAL A 71 -21.60 -7.00 3.48
CA VAL A 71 -21.18 -7.57 2.18
C VAL A 71 -20.48 -8.90 2.43
N ASP A 72 -21.08 -10.00 1.98
CA ASP A 72 -20.47 -11.34 2.08
C ASP A 72 -19.65 -11.65 0.84
N LEU A 73 -18.32 -11.53 0.97
CA LEU A 73 -17.36 -11.84 -0.07
C LEU A 73 -16.57 -13.10 0.31
N ARG A 74 -16.38 -14.02 -0.65
CA ARG A 74 -15.54 -15.20 -0.41
C ARG A 74 -14.10 -14.78 -0.14
N ALA A 75 -13.40 -15.50 0.75
CA ALA A 75 -12.02 -15.20 1.10
C ALA A 75 -11.10 -15.14 -0.14
N PHE A 76 -11.29 -16.07 -1.08
CA PHE A 76 -10.53 -16.10 -2.33
C PHE A 76 -10.74 -14.85 -3.18
N ASP A 77 -11.99 -14.38 -3.31
CA ASP A 77 -12.32 -13.20 -4.11
C ASP A 77 -11.78 -11.91 -3.46
N ALA A 78 -11.80 -11.81 -2.12
CA ALA A 78 -11.19 -10.71 -1.39
C ALA A 78 -9.65 -10.65 -1.61
N VAL A 79 -8.98 -11.81 -1.64
CA VAL A 79 -7.54 -11.88 -1.94
C VAL A 79 -7.26 -11.51 -3.40
N LEU A 80 -8.11 -11.96 -4.34
CA LEU A 80 -7.98 -11.55 -5.75
C LEU A 80 -8.13 -10.04 -5.92
N VAL A 81 -9.11 -9.42 -5.26
CA VAL A 81 -9.29 -7.96 -5.27
C VAL A 81 -8.05 -7.26 -4.72
N THR A 82 -7.52 -7.72 -3.59
CA THR A 82 -6.32 -7.14 -2.97
C THR A 82 -5.10 -7.27 -3.88
N ALA A 83 -4.89 -8.41 -4.52
CA ALA A 83 -3.81 -8.60 -5.48
C ALA A 83 -3.98 -7.69 -6.72
N ALA A 84 -5.20 -7.59 -7.26
CA ALA A 84 -5.52 -6.68 -8.36
C ALA A 84 -5.33 -5.21 -7.96
N ALA A 85 -5.71 -4.82 -6.73
CA ALA A 85 -5.50 -3.48 -6.19
C ALA A 85 -4.00 -3.13 -6.11
N ALA A 86 -3.16 -4.05 -5.64
CA ALA A 86 -1.72 -3.87 -5.61
C ALA A 86 -1.13 -3.66 -7.01
N PHE A 87 -1.58 -4.45 -8.00
CA PHE A 87 -1.21 -4.25 -9.40
C PHE A 87 -1.65 -2.89 -9.94
N ILE A 88 -2.91 -2.51 -9.69
CA ILE A 88 -3.45 -1.21 -10.12
C ILE A 88 -2.63 -0.07 -9.52
N ASN A 89 -2.30 -0.15 -8.22
CA ASN A 89 -1.48 0.84 -7.51
C ASN A 89 -0.08 1.01 -8.14
N HIS A 90 0.49 -0.05 -8.67
CA HIS A 90 1.79 0.01 -9.36
C HIS A 90 1.70 0.56 -10.79
N VAL A 91 0.58 0.42 -11.48
CA VAL A 91 0.42 0.82 -12.89
C VAL A 91 -0.18 2.22 -13.04
N VAL A 92 -1.04 2.63 -12.08
CA VAL A 92 -1.72 3.92 -12.15
C VAL A 92 -0.84 5.02 -11.57
N PRO A 93 -0.65 6.16 -12.28
CA PRO A 93 0.07 7.31 -11.73
C PRO A 93 -0.59 7.84 -10.46
N PHE A 94 0.22 8.37 -9.54
CA PHE A 94 -0.19 8.89 -8.22
C PHE A 94 -0.61 7.81 -7.20
N GLY A 95 -0.23 6.55 -7.41
CA GLY A 95 -0.28 5.48 -6.41
C GLY A 95 -1.68 5.26 -5.83
N GLN A 96 -1.77 5.11 -4.51
CA GLN A 96 -2.99 4.75 -3.78
C GLN A 96 -4.19 5.66 -4.08
N ALA A 97 -4.01 6.98 -4.07
CA ALA A 97 -5.11 7.93 -4.24
C ALA A 97 -5.89 7.76 -5.55
N SER A 98 -5.22 7.28 -6.62
CA SER A 98 -5.88 7.04 -7.91
C SER A 98 -6.26 5.57 -8.13
N SER A 99 -5.68 4.64 -7.37
CA SER A 99 -5.99 3.21 -7.46
C SER A 99 -7.21 2.81 -6.64
N GLU A 100 -7.49 3.48 -5.51
CA GLU A 100 -8.63 3.19 -4.64
C GLU A 100 -9.98 3.26 -5.37
N PRO A 101 -10.32 4.31 -6.14
CA PRO A 101 -11.58 4.34 -6.89
C PRO A 101 -11.68 3.23 -7.96
N VAL A 102 -10.56 2.87 -8.60
CA VAL A 102 -10.54 1.78 -9.60
C VAL A 102 -10.75 0.43 -8.91
N THR A 103 -10.16 0.24 -7.73
CA THR A 103 -10.35 -0.97 -6.92
C THR A 103 -11.77 -1.05 -6.37
N ALA A 104 -12.35 0.08 -5.93
CA ALA A 104 -13.75 0.13 -5.49
C ALA A 104 -14.69 -0.28 -6.63
N TRP A 105 -14.47 0.25 -7.83
CA TRP A 105 -15.25 -0.15 -8.99
C TRP A 105 -15.09 -1.65 -9.33
N LEU A 106 -13.88 -2.19 -9.26
CA LEU A 106 -13.64 -3.63 -9.44
C LEU A 106 -14.36 -4.48 -8.38
N LEU A 107 -14.43 -3.98 -7.15
CA LEU A 107 -15.12 -4.64 -6.06
C LEU A 107 -16.64 -4.64 -6.26
N THR A 108 -17.23 -3.55 -6.78
CA THR A 108 -18.67 -3.48 -7.09
C THR A 108 -19.06 -4.53 -8.13
N ASP A 109 -18.22 -4.78 -9.14
CA ASP A 109 -18.47 -5.78 -10.19
C ASP A 109 -18.54 -7.23 -9.65
N ILE A 110 -17.87 -7.51 -8.52
CA ILE A 110 -17.79 -8.88 -7.95
C ILE A 110 -18.81 -9.08 -6.84
N SER A 111 -19.06 -8.04 -6.03
CA SER A 111 -19.86 -8.15 -4.80
C SER A 111 -21.26 -7.57 -4.93
N GLU A 112 -21.62 -7.00 -6.09
CA GLU A 112 -22.91 -6.33 -6.34
C GLU A 112 -23.22 -5.24 -5.29
N THR A 113 -22.17 -4.67 -4.67
CA THR A 113 -22.32 -3.63 -3.63
C THR A 113 -22.22 -2.24 -4.26
N GLU A 114 -22.73 -1.24 -3.56
CA GLU A 114 -22.61 0.16 -3.98
C GLU A 114 -21.15 0.62 -3.97
N PHE A 115 -20.81 1.50 -4.91
CA PHE A 115 -19.45 2.04 -5.05
C PHE A 115 -18.95 2.73 -3.77
N GLU A 116 -19.80 3.49 -3.10
CA GLU A 116 -19.49 4.22 -1.87
C GLU A 116 -19.18 3.25 -0.72
N THR A 117 -19.91 2.14 -0.64
CA THR A 117 -19.65 1.06 0.33
C THR A 117 -18.32 0.36 0.06
N ALA A 118 -18.03 0.03 -1.21
CA ALA A 118 -16.75 -0.55 -1.61
C ALA A 118 -15.58 0.39 -1.30
N LEU A 119 -15.72 1.67 -1.66
CA LEU A 119 -14.71 2.69 -1.39
C LEU A 119 -14.48 2.89 0.11
N ALA A 120 -15.55 2.88 0.91
CA ALA A 120 -15.45 2.99 2.36
C ALA A 120 -14.71 1.81 2.99
N ALA A 121 -14.90 0.58 2.49
CA ALA A 121 -14.16 -0.59 2.96
C ALA A 121 -12.66 -0.46 2.66
N ILE A 122 -12.29 -0.04 1.44
CA ILE A 122 -10.91 0.14 1.02
C ILE A 122 -10.24 1.27 1.83
N ALA A 123 -10.85 2.44 1.90
CA ALA A 123 -10.34 3.57 2.66
C ALA A 123 -10.21 3.25 4.17
N SER A 124 -11.15 2.47 4.72
CA SER A 124 -11.05 1.99 6.10
C SER A 124 -9.89 1.02 6.30
N LEU A 125 -9.64 0.12 5.34
CA LEU A 125 -8.47 -0.78 5.39
C LEU A 125 -7.17 0.01 5.38
N ASP A 126 -7.05 0.98 4.48
CA ASP A 126 -5.85 1.81 4.36
C ASP A 126 -5.62 2.64 5.63
N ALA A 127 -6.68 3.22 6.19
CA ALA A 127 -6.61 3.93 7.47
C ALA A 127 -6.18 2.99 8.62
N LEU A 128 -6.72 1.77 8.67
CA LEU A 128 -6.34 0.77 9.69
C LEU A 128 -4.90 0.27 9.51
N ASN A 129 -4.38 0.21 8.28
CA ASN A 129 -3.01 -0.21 8.00
C ASN A 129 -1.96 0.73 8.61
N PHE A 130 -2.29 2.00 8.83
CA PHE A 130 -1.39 2.92 9.52
C PHE A 130 -1.16 2.55 10.99
N VAL A 131 -2.11 1.92 11.66
CA VAL A 131 -2.00 1.60 13.09
C VAL A 131 -0.87 0.60 13.37
N PRO A 132 -0.83 -0.61 12.78
CA PRO A 132 0.28 -1.55 13.01
C PRO A 132 1.58 -1.05 12.39
N SER A 133 1.57 -0.39 11.23
CA SER A 133 2.75 0.22 10.62
C SER A 133 3.44 1.18 11.58
N LEU A 134 2.68 2.12 12.13
CA LEU A 134 3.19 3.11 13.06
C LEU A 134 3.61 2.47 14.40
N SER A 135 2.86 1.46 14.87
CA SER A 135 3.20 0.72 16.08
C SER A 135 4.55 0.01 15.93
N PHE A 136 4.79 -0.66 14.81
CA PHE A 136 6.07 -1.31 14.54
C PHE A 136 7.21 -0.31 14.43
N ALA A 137 6.99 0.84 13.78
CA ALA A 137 7.98 1.89 13.70
C ALA A 137 8.36 2.43 15.10
N VAL A 138 7.36 2.76 15.92
CA VAL A 138 7.56 3.30 17.27
C VAL A 138 8.25 2.29 18.19
N VAL A 139 7.73 1.07 18.26
CA VAL A 139 8.29 0.01 19.11
C VAL A 139 9.71 -0.35 18.66
N GLY A 140 9.92 -0.51 17.36
CA GLY A 140 11.22 -0.89 16.81
C GLY A 140 12.27 0.21 17.02
N VAL A 141 11.94 1.45 16.71
CA VAL A 141 12.84 2.60 16.95
C VAL A 141 13.06 2.81 18.45
N GLY A 142 12.02 2.70 19.28
CA GLY A 142 12.13 2.81 20.73
C GLY A 142 13.07 1.76 21.30
N TYR A 143 12.94 0.51 20.88
CA TYR A 143 13.84 -0.58 21.30
C TYR A 143 15.28 -0.32 20.84
N TYR A 144 15.46 0.09 19.57
CA TYR A 144 16.78 0.44 19.05
C TYR A 144 17.45 1.56 19.85
N ALA A 145 16.70 2.61 20.21
CA ALA A 145 17.20 3.74 20.99
C ALA A 145 17.65 3.36 22.42
N THR A 146 17.15 2.26 22.97
CA THR A 146 17.63 1.74 24.28
C THR A 146 18.92 0.93 24.14
N ALA A 147 19.21 0.40 22.96
CA ALA A 147 20.34 -0.49 22.72
C ALA A 147 21.60 0.23 22.18
N VAL A 148 21.42 1.40 21.56
CA VAL A 148 22.50 2.13 20.86
C VAL A 148 22.48 3.60 21.24
N ALA A 149 23.66 4.21 21.47
CA ALA A 149 23.78 5.65 21.68
C ALA A 149 23.30 6.40 20.42
N LEU A 150 22.33 7.30 20.59
CA LEU A 150 21.74 8.05 19.49
C LEU A 150 22.74 9.05 18.90
N SER A 151 23.06 8.93 17.62
CA SER A 151 23.70 9.99 16.86
C SER A 151 22.66 11.07 16.49
N ASP A 152 23.13 12.30 16.16
CA ASP A 152 22.24 13.42 15.81
C ASP A 152 21.24 13.07 14.66
N GLY A 153 21.68 12.34 13.65
CA GLY A 153 20.82 11.88 12.56
C GLY A 153 19.73 10.90 13.00
N LEU A 154 20.04 10.03 13.97
CA LEU A 154 19.07 9.10 14.56
C LEU A 154 18.09 9.83 15.47
N ALA A 155 18.50 10.86 16.17
CA ALA A 155 17.61 11.68 17.00
C ALA A 155 16.52 12.36 16.15
N VAL A 156 16.87 12.84 14.95
CA VAL A 156 15.91 13.39 13.99
C VAL A 156 14.91 12.33 13.51
N LEU A 157 15.38 11.12 13.22
CA LEU A 157 14.52 9.99 12.83
C LEU A 157 13.53 9.63 13.94
N VAL A 158 14.03 9.46 15.18
CA VAL A 158 13.20 9.18 16.37
C VAL A 158 12.16 10.27 16.57
N GLY A 159 12.58 11.54 16.49
CA GLY A 159 11.67 12.69 16.57
C GLY A 159 10.59 12.66 15.51
N GLY A 160 10.94 12.38 14.26
CA GLY A 160 10.00 12.23 13.14
C GLY A 160 8.98 11.11 13.35
N VAL A 161 9.42 9.94 13.83
CA VAL A 161 8.55 8.82 14.17
C VAL A 161 7.59 9.19 15.29
N ILE A 162 8.07 9.84 16.36
CA ILE A 162 7.23 10.28 17.48
C ILE A 162 6.20 11.32 17.04
N VAL A 163 6.63 12.33 16.26
CA VAL A 163 5.71 13.36 15.72
C VAL A 163 4.62 12.72 14.86
N THR A 164 4.97 11.75 14.01
CA THR A 164 4.00 11.02 13.20
C THR A 164 3.08 10.16 14.05
N ALA A 165 3.63 9.47 15.05
CA ALA A 165 2.88 8.58 15.95
C ALA A 165 1.85 9.32 16.81
N VAL A 166 2.13 10.55 17.19
CA VAL A 166 1.21 11.40 17.96
C VAL A 166 0.33 12.22 17.03
N GLY A 167 0.91 12.81 15.99
CA GLY A 167 0.23 13.73 15.08
C GLY A 167 -0.85 13.05 14.25
N LEU A 168 -0.59 11.86 13.70
CA LEU A 168 -1.53 11.18 12.83
C LEU A 168 -2.83 10.75 13.55
N PRO A 169 -2.76 10.08 14.72
CA PRO A 169 -3.97 9.77 15.50
C PRO A 169 -4.70 11.04 15.99
N LEU A 170 -3.96 12.09 16.35
CA LEU A 170 -4.57 13.36 16.76
C LEU A 170 -5.33 14.02 15.59
N LEU A 171 -4.75 14.05 14.40
CA LEU A 171 -5.41 14.53 13.19
C LEU A 171 -6.62 13.67 12.83
N ALA A 172 -6.51 12.36 12.92
CA ALA A 172 -7.64 11.44 12.70
C ALA A 172 -8.77 11.69 13.70
N ALA A 173 -8.45 11.84 14.99
CA ALA A 173 -9.42 12.14 16.03
C ALA A 173 -10.10 13.52 15.82
N LEU A 174 -9.33 14.52 15.38
CA LEU A 174 -9.84 15.84 15.05
C LEU A 174 -10.74 15.81 13.81
N ALA A 175 -10.33 15.09 12.77
CA ALA A 175 -11.13 14.87 11.57
C ALA A 175 -12.46 14.18 11.92
N TRP A 176 -12.40 13.14 12.77
CA TRP A 176 -13.58 12.44 13.25
C TRP A 176 -14.53 13.35 14.04
N ARG A 177 -13.99 14.15 14.96
CA ARG A 177 -14.79 15.13 15.71
C ARG A 177 -15.44 16.18 14.82
N ARG A 178 -14.78 16.56 13.73
CA ARG A 178 -15.25 17.56 12.77
C ARG A 178 -15.87 16.97 11.51
N ARG A 179 -16.19 15.67 11.49
CA ARG A 179 -16.62 14.93 10.28
C ARG A 179 -17.80 15.60 9.53
N VAL A 180 -18.78 16.13 10.26
CA VAL A 180 -19.93 16.84 9.64
C VAL A 180 -19.50 18.13 8.93
N ALA A 181 -18.58 18.89 9.53
CA ALA A 181 -18.03 20.10 8.91
C ALA A 181 -17.13 19.74 7.72
N LEU A 182 -16.36 18.65 7.85
CA LEU A 182 -15.50 18.12 6.80
C LEU A 182 -16.33 17.63 5.61
N GLN A 183 -17.41 16.89 5.86
CA GLN A 183 -18.37 16.44 4.85
C GLN A 183 -18.92 17.61 4.03
N ARG A 184 -19.37 18.67 4.68
CA ARG A 184 -19.86 19.88 3.99
C ARG A 184 -18.78 20.53 3.13
N ARG A 185 -17.53 20.63 3.62
CA ARG A 185 -16.39 21.17 2.85
C ARG A 185 -16.02 20.29 1.67
N VAL A 186 -16.03 18.96 1.84
CA VAL A 186 -15.80 18.01 0.76
C VAL A 186 -16.85 18.15 -0.32
N VAL A 187 -18.13 18.17 0.04
CA VAL A 187 -19.24 18.38 -0.91
C VAL A 187 -19.07 19.72 -1.64
N SER A 188 -18.82 20.82 -0.93
CA SER A 188 -18.65 22.13 -1.55
C SER A 188 -17.42 22.22 -2.45
N GLY A 189 -16.34 21.49 -2.14
CA GLY A 189 -15.11 21.42 -2.94
C GLY A 189 -15.23 20.47 -4.15
N LEU A 190 -15.94 19.36 -4.00
CA LEU A 190 -16.14 18.38 -5.08
C LEU A 190 -17.14 18.87 -6.13
N THR A 191 -18.19 19.57 -5.73
CA THR A 191 -19.25 20.05 -6.63
C THR A 191 -18.69 20.81 -7.85
N PRO A 192 -17.80 21.83 -7.74
CA PRO A 192 -17.26 22.52 -8.89
C PRO A 192 -16.33 21.67 -9.75
N VAL A 193 -15.61 20.72 -9.15
CA VAL A 193 -14.72 19.79 -9.86
C VAL A 193 -15.55 18.81 -10.68
N VAL A 194 -16.55 18.18 -10.05
CA VAL A 194 -17.44 17.22 -10.71
C VAL A 194 -18.20 17.92 -11.86
N ARG A 195 -18.71 19.12 -11.66
CA ARG A 195 -19.40 19.90 -12.72
C ARG A 195 -18.48 20.22 -13.89
N ARG A 196 -17.19 20.50 -13.67
CA ARG A 196 -16.23 20.72 -14.76
C ARG A 196 -15.91 19.44 -15.51
N VAL A 197 -15.77 18.31 -14.80
CA VAL A 197 -15.45 17.01 -15.40
C VAL A 197 -16.65 16.43 -16.14
N SER A 198 -17.85 16.50 -15.57
CA SER A 198 -19.08 16.05 -16.23
C SER A 198 -19.45 16.88 -17.46
N GLY A 199 -19.07 18.16 -17.51
CA GLY A 199 -19.22 18.99 -18.72
C GLY A 199 -18.32 18.57 -19.89
N VAL A 200 -17.34 17.69 -19.68
CA VAL A 200 -16.41 17.17 -20.70
C VAL A 200 -16.70 15.70 -21.04
N LEU A 201 -17.44 14.99 -20.19
CA LEU A 201 -17.81 13.59 -20.37
C LEU A 201 -19.24 13.50 -20.92
N PRO A 202 -19.55 12.52 -21.80
CA PRO A 202 -20.92 12.27 -22.21
C PRO A 202 -21.72 11.69 -21.03
N GLY A 203 -22.75 12.40 -20.62
CA GLY A 203 -23.65 12.03 -19.50
C GLY A 203 -24.24 13.29 -18.85
N ASP A 204 -25.34 13.15 -18.13
CA ASP A 204 -25.92 14.24 -17.38
C ASP A 204 -25.02 14.64 -16.20
N PRO A 205 -24.82 15.95 -15.96
CA PRO A 205 -24.03 16.42 -14.84
C PRO A 205 -24.68 16.03 -13.51
N LEU A 206 -23.88 15.45 -12.58
CA LEU A 206 -24.35 15.10 -11.25
C LEU A 206 -24.85 16.33 -10.52
N GLU A 207 -26.06 16.25 -9.98
CA GLU A 207 -26.66 17.31 -9.18
C GLU A 207 -25.94 17.43 -7.81
N PRO A 208 -25.87 18.63 -7.20
CA PRO A 208 -25.23 18.83 -5.90
C PRO A 208 -25.80 17.94 -4.81
N ASP A 209 -27.10 17.67 -4.82
CA ASP A 209 -27.77 16.80 -3.85
C ASP A 209 -27.39 15.33 -4.03
N GLU A 210 -27.13 14.90 -5.25
CA GLU A 210 -26.61 13.56 -5.53
C GLU A 210 -25.17 13.40 -4.99
N ILE A 211 -24.32 14.41 -5.17
CA ILE A 211 -22.97 14.42 -4.60
C ILE A 211 -23.04 14.38 -3.07
N ALA A 212 -23.92 15.15 -2.46
CA ALA A 212 -24.11 15.16 -1.02
C ALA A 212 -24.58 13.79 -0.50
N THR A 213 -25.50 13.14 -1.20
CA THR A 213 -25.99 11.79 -0.87
C THR A 213 -24.88 10.75 -0.94
N ARG A 214 -24.07 10.74 -2.02
CA ARG A 214 -22.95 9.80 -2.18
C ARG A 214 -21.90 9.98 -1.08
N VAL A 215 -21.53 11.22 -0.75
CA VAL A 215 -20.60 11.51 0.35
C VAL A 215 -21.23 11.08 1.69
N GLY A 216 -22.54 11.27 1.86
CA GLY A 216 -23.30 10.79 3.04
C GLY A 216 -23.21 9.27 3.19
N ASN A 217 -23.50 8.53 2.13
CA ASN A 217 -23.43 7.05 2.12
C ASN A 217 -22.03 6.53 2.45
N PHE A 218 -21.00 7.18 1.91
CA PHE A 218 -19.60 6.86 2.25
C PHE A 218 -19.31 7.04 3.73
N VAL A 219 -19.68 8.20 4.30
CA VAL A 219 -19.45 8.50 5.74
C VAL A 219 -20.20 7.51 6.62
N GLU A 220 -21.46 7.21 6.30
CA GLU A 220 -22.27 6.22 7.03
C GLU A 220 -21.65 4.82 6.96
N ALA A 221 -21.12 4.42 5.81
CA ALA A 221 -20.42 3.16 5.68
C ALA A 221 -19.16 3.11 6.57
N VAL A 222 -18.35 4.18 6.62
CA VAL A 222 -17.19 4.28 7.53
C VAL A 222 -17.63 4.21 9.00
N GLU A 223 -18.74 4.87 9.37
CA GLU A 223 -19.30 4.81 10.74
C GLU A 223 -19.77 3.39 11.10
N ARG A 224 -20.38 2.67 10.16
CA ARG A 224 -20.77 1.25 10.35
C ARG A 224 -19.57 0.36 10.58
N VAL A 225 -18.48 0.52 9.78
CA VAL A 225 -17.22 -0.19 10.01
C VAL A 225 -16.69 0.09 11.41
N ALA A 226 -16.58 1.36 11.80
CA ALA A 226 -16.07 1.76 13.12
C ALA A 226 -16.91 1.22 14.29
N GLY A 227 -18.20 0.97 14.07
CA GLY A 227 -19.13 0.41 15.04
C GLY A 227 -18.89 -1.09 15.33
N ASP A 228 -18.40 -1.85 14.37
CA ASP A 228 -18.12 -3.30 14.53
C ASP A 228 -16.72 -3.55 15.09
N ARG A 229 -16.57 -3.36 16.40
CA ARG A 229 -15.28 -3.51 17.09
C ARG A 229 -14.62 -4.85 16.87
N ARG A 230 -15.39 -5.95 16.75
CA ARG A 230 -14.86 -7.30 16.58
C ARG A 230 -14.20 -7.44 15.20
N ARG A 231 -14.87 -6.98 14.16
CA ARG A 231 -14.35 -7.04 12.78
C ARG A 231 -13.20 -6.08 12.57
N VAL A 232 -13.26 -4.89 13.16
CA VAL A 232 -12.13 -3.95 13.16
C VAL A 232 -10.91 -4.55 13.87
N ALA A 233 -11.08 -5.18 15.03
CA ALA A 233 -9.97 -5.85 15.73
C ALA A 233 -9.37 -7.01 14.91
N ALA A 234 -10.22 -7.81 14.24
CA ALA A 234 -9.76 -8.86 13.34
C ALA A 234 -9.01 -8.29 12.13
N ALA A 235 -9.52 -7.23 11.52
CA ALA A 235 -8.84 -6.55 10.41
C ALA A 235 -7.51 -5.94 10.84
N LEU A 236 -7.42 -5.33 12.03
CA LEU A 236 -6.17 -4.83 12.61
C LEU A 236 -5.15 -5.95 12.84
N ALA A 237 -5.57 -7.08 13.39
CA ALA A 237 -4.68 -8.23 13.61
C ALA A 237 -4.14 -8.79 12.27
N LEU A 238 -5.01 -8.90 11.25
CA LEU A 238 -4.61 -9.31 9.91
C LEU A 238 -3.71 -8.29 9.22
N SER A 239 -4.00 -6.99 9.40
CA SER A 239 -3.12 -5.91 8.92
C SER A 239 -1.74 -5.99 9.57
N ALA A 240 -1.68 -6.19 10.89
CA ALA A 240 -0.42 -6.38 11.61
C ALA A 240 0.35 -7.61 11.12
N ALA A 241 -0.36 -8.72 10.85
CA ALA A 241 0.25 -9.92 10.26
C ALA A 241 0.83 -9.63 8.87
N GLY A 242 0.15 -8.86 8.03
CA GLY A 242 0.66 -8.43 6.73
C GLY A 242 1.94 -7.60 6.85
N TRP A 243 1.97 -6.61 7.73
CA TRP A 243 3.18 -5.82 8.02
C TRP A 243 4.31 -6.67 8.58
N ALA A 244 4.00 -7.63 9.48
CA ALA A 244 4.98 -8.58 10.00
C ALA A 244 5.55 -9.48 8.89
N CYS A 245 4.72 -9.94 7.94
CA CYS A 245 5.19 -10.69 6.77
C CYS A 245 6.16 -9.87 5.91
N GLN A 246 5.89 -8.59 5.67
CA GLN A 246 6.79 -7.72 4.92
C GLN A 246 8.12 -7.49 5.67
N ALA A 247 8.08 -7.18 6.96
CA ALA A 247 9.27 -6.98 7.77
C ALA A 247 10.11 -8.27 7.86
N PHE A 248 9.45 -9.41 8.08
CA PHE A 248 10.10 -10.72 8.10
C PHE A 248 10.69 -11.08 6.73
N GLY A 249 9.99 -10.74 5.64
CA GLY A 249 10.48 -10.92 4.27
C GLY A 249 11.79 -10.16 4.02
N LEU A 250 11.90 -8.91 4.47
CA LEU A 250 13.15 -8.15 4.36
C LEU A 250 14.25 -8.76 5.23
N TRP A 251 13.92 -9.24 6.44
CA TRP A 251 14.90 -9.93 7.28
C TRP A 251 15.44 -11.19 6.61
N VAL A 252 14.56 -12.02 6.02
CA VAL A 252 14.97 -13.22 5.28
C VAL A 252 15.78 -12.86 4.03
N ALA A 253 15.46 -11.75 3.35
CA ALA A 253 16.25 -11.28 2.23
C ALA A 253 17.67 -10.88 2.64
N LEU A 254 17.83 -10.26 3.82
CA LEU A 254 19.16 -9.98 4.40
C LEU A 254 19.93 -11.28 4.68
N LEU A 255 19.28 -12.27 5.26
CA LEU A 255 19.89 -13.59 5.47
C LEU A 255 20.25 -14.26 4.15
N ALA A 256 19.43 -14.11 3.11
CA ALA A 256 19.67 -14.70 1.79
C ALA A 256 20.98 -14.20 1.13
N VAL A 257 21.36 -12.96 1.41
CA VAL A 257 22.63 -12.36 0.94
C VAL A 257 23.76 -12.47 1.96
N GLY A 258 23.58 -13.25 3.02
CA GLY A 258 24.62 -13.54 4.03
C GLY A 258 24.76 -12.47 5.13
N ALA A 259 23.81 -11.54 5.27
CA ALA A 259 23.83 -10.54 6.33
C ALA A 259 23.17 -11.05 7.61
N SER A 260 23.86 -10.95 8.74
CA SER A 260 23.28 -11.22 10.06
C SER A 260 22.85 -9.91 10.71
N VAL A 261 21.56 -9.62 10.65
CA VAL A 261 20.95 -8.40 11.21
C VAL A 261 19.91 -8.81 12.25
N PRO A 262 19.78 -8.08 13.38
CA PRO A 262 18.74 -8.36 14.37
C PRO A 262 17.33 -8.30 13.72
N VAL A 263 16.49 -9.28 14.05
CA VAL A 263 15.16 -9.45 13.44
C VAL A 263 14.25 -8.23 13.62
N TYR A 264 14.41 -7.47 14.70
CA TYR A 264 13.59 -6.29 14.98
C TYR A 264 13.87 -5.10 14.02
N VAL A 265 15.04 -5.06 13.38
CA VAL A 265 15.43 -3.93 12.51
C VAL A 265 14.47 -3.76 11.32
N PRO A 266 14.16 -4.77 10.52
CA PRO A 266 13.18 -4.64 9.44
C PRO A 266 11.78 -4.22 9.89
N PHE A 267 11.39 -4.50 11.14
CA PHE A 267 10.07 -4.14 11.66
C PHE A 267 9.85 -2.62 11.82
N PHE A 268 10.91 -1.82 11.85
CA PHE A 268 10.77 -0.36 11.75
C PHE A 268 11.30 0.19 10.42
N VAL A 269 12.26 -0.47 9.80
CA VAL A 269 12.78 -0.04 8.50
C VAL A 269 11.68 -0.07 7.43
N VAL A 270 10.95 -1.18 7.31
CA VAL A 270 9.88 -1.33 6.29
C VAL A 270 8.77 -0.27 6.47
N PRO A 271 8.16 -0.09 7.66
CA PRO A 271 7.15 0.96 7.85
C PRO A 271 7.67 2.37 7.57
N ILE A 272 8.89 2.70 8.01
CA ILE A 272 9.47 4.02 7.75
C ILE A 272 9.74 4.20 6.25
N GLY A 273 10.27 3.18 5.58
CA GLY A 273 10.52 3.20 4.14
C GLY A 273 9.27 3.47 3.33
N THR A 274 8.12 2.91 3.72
CA THR A 274 6.85 3.13 3.01
C THR A 274 6.37 4.57 3.06
N THR A 275 6.84 5.41 3.98
CA THR A 275 6.53 6.85 3.97
C THR A 275 7.07 7.56 2.72
N ALA A 276 8.11 7.00 2.09
CA ALA A 276 8.66 7.50 0.83
C ALA A 276 7.79 7.19 -0.40
N SER A 277 6.67 6.47 -0.24
CA SER A 277 5.69 6.23 -1.32
C SER A 277 5.00 7.51 -1.83
N ILE A 278 5.18 8.63 -1.13
CA ILE A 278 4.74 9.97 -1.57
C ILE A 278 5.47 10.41 -2.86
N VAL A 279 6.65 9.83 -3.15
CA VAL A 279 7.36 10.09 -4.41
C VAL A 279 6.48 9.62 -5.58
N PRO A 280 6.24 10.49 -6.61
CA PRO A 280 5.31 10.19 -7.69
C PRO A 280 5.88 9.21 -8.72
N THR A 281 6.34 8.06 -8.25
CA THR A 281 6.77 6.91 -9.06
C THR A 281 5.74 5.77 -8.94
N PRO A 282 5.64 4.88 -9.93
CA PRO A 282 4.76 3.72 -9.84
C PRO A 282 5.05 2.88 -8.59
N GLY A 283 4.07 2.77 -7.69
CA GLY A 283 4.23 2.04 -6.43
C GLY A 283 5.28 2.59 -5.45
N GLY A 284 5.73 3.85 -5.60
CA GLY A 284 6.79 4.43 -4.76
C GLY A 284 8.20 3.88 -5.04
N LEU A 285 8.38 3.15 -6.15
CA LEU A 285 9.66 2.54 -6.52
C LEU A 285 10.79 3.57 -6.59
N GLY A 286 11.93 3.18 -6.06
CA GLY A 286 13.12 4.01 -5.93
C GLY A 286 13.16 4.79 -4.62
N GLY A 287 12.05 5.42 -4.21
CA GLY A 287 11.96 6.15 -2.94
C GLY A 287 12.00 5.22 -1.73
N ILE A 288 11.13 4.23 -1.70
CA ILE A 288 11.04 3.23 -0.62
C ILE A 288 12.37 2.50 -0.46
N GLU A 289 12.95 2.04 -1.56
CA GLU A 289 14.21 1.30 -1.56
C GLU A 289 15.36 2.17 -1.05
N THR A 290 15.46 3.41 -1.51
CA THR A 290 16.50 4.35 -1.06
C THR A 290 16.43 4.56 0.46
N VAL A 291 15.24 4.77 1.01
CA VAL A 291 15.07 4.94 2.45
C VAL A 291 15.39 3.65 3.19
N ASN A 292 14.91 2.50 2.73
CA ASN A 292 15.20 1.20 3.36
C ASN A 292 16.70 0.88 3.37
N ILE A 293 17.41 1.10 2.25
CA ILE A 293 18.85 0.88 2.16
C ILE A 293 19.60 1.81 3.09
N THR A 294 19.27 3.10 3.05
CA THR A 294 19.90 4.11 3.91
C THR A 294 19.72 3.78 5.39
N LEU A 295 18.51 3.42 5.79
CA LEU A 295 18.22 3.02 7.19
C LEU A 295 18.98 1.76 7.58
N LEU A 296 19.00 0.73 6.74
CA LEU A 296 19.74 -0.50 7.02
C LEU A 296 21.23 -0.22 7.23
N VAL A 297 21.84 0.56 6.34
CA VAL A 297 23.26 0.93 6.46
C VAL A 297 23.51 1.73 7.76
N LEU A 298 22.70 2.73 8.05
CA LEU A 298 22.84 3.59 9.22
C LEU A 298 22.67 2.82 10.54
N VAL A 299 21.69 1.93 10.60
CA VAL A 299 21.28 1.25 11.83
C VAL A 299 22.12 0.02 12.11
N THR A 300 22.57 -0.69 11.06
CA THR A 300 23.27 -1.97 11.24
C THR A 300 24.76 -1.90 10.92
N GLY A 301 25.23 -0.85 10.26
CA GLY A 301 26.59 -0.78 9.72
C GLY A 301 26.83 -1.78 8.57
N ALA A 302 25.80 -2.42 8.03
CA ALA A 302 25.92 -3.34 6.91
C ALA A 302 26.49 -2.63 5.67
N PRO A 303 27.31 -3.29 4.87
CA PRO A 303 27.77 -2.73 3.59
C PRO A 303 26.59 -2.34 2.70
N ALA A 304 26.69 -1.19 2.04
CA ALA A 304 25.61 -0.69 1.17
C ALA A 304 25.28 -1.69 0.03
N THR A 305 26.27 -2.44 -0.49
CA THR A 305 26.09 -3.50 -1.47
C THR A 305 25.14 -4.60 -0.98
N VAL A 306 25.32 -5.03 0.27
CA VAL A 306 24.53 -6.09 0.92
C VAL A 306 23.10 -5.58 1.19
N ALA A 307 22.97 -4.36 1.75
CA ALA A 307 21.67 -3.74 1.98
C ALA A 307 20.89 -3.56 0.66
N THR A 308 21.58 -3.09 -0.40
CA THR A 308 20.97 -2.91 -1.73
C THR A 308 20.52 -4.26 -2.32
N ALA A 309 21.33 -5.30 -2.24
CA ALA A 309 20.97 -6.62 -2.75
C ALA A 309 19.75 -7.19 -2.01
N ALA A 310 19.72 -7.11 -0.67
CA ALA A 310 18.58 -7.57 0.13
C ALA A 310 17.29 -6.81 -0.18
N VAL A 311 17.35 -5.47 -0.24
CA VAL A 311 16.21 -4.63 -0.58
C VAL A 311 15.75 -4.90 -2.01
N THR A 312 16.67 -5.14 -2.95
CA THR A 312 16.32 -5.53 -4.33
C THR A 312 15.55 -6.84 -4.36
N ILE A 313 16.00 -7.87 -3.65
CA ILE A 313 15.27 -9.16 -3.56
C ILE A 313 13.86 -8.93 -2.98
N HIS A 314 13.76 -8.18 -1.89
CA HIS A 314 12.48 -7.96 -1.21
C HIS A 314 11.54 -7.06 -2.01
N SER A 315 11.98 -5.85 -2.39
CA SER A 315 11.12 -4.84 -3.03
C SER A 315 10.94 -5.10 -4.52
N VAL A 316 12.03 -5.25 -5.27
CA VAL A 316 11.94 -5.44 -6.74
C VAL A 316 11.41 -6.83 -7.05
N GLY A 317 11.90 -7.87 -6.38
CA GLY A 317 11.36 -9.23 -6.50
C GLY A 317 9.89 -9.27 -6.10
N GLY A 318 9.53 -8.60 -4.99
CA GLY A 318 8.17 -8.41 -4.53
C GLY A 318 7.27 -7.71 -5.55
N PHE A 319 7.77 -6.63 -6.14
CA PHE A 319 7.07 -5.90 -7.20
C PHE A 319 6.72 -6.80 -8.38
N PHE A 320 7.67 -7.57 -8.91
CA PHE A 320 7.39 -8.48 -10.03
C PHE A 320 6.40 -9.58 -9.65
N LEU A 321 6.55 -10.20 -8.48
CA LEU A 321 5.64 -11.24 -8.01
C LEU A 321 4.22 -10.69 -7.80
N THR A 322 4.08 -9.56 -7.11
CA THR A 322 2.79 -8.92 -6.84
C THR A 322 2.11 -8.48 -8.12
N ASN A 323 2.85 -7.90 -9.09
CA ASN A 323 2.29 -7.52 -10.38
C ASN A 323 1.84 -8.74 -11.20
N SER A 324 2.60 -9.83 -11.17
CA SER A 324 2.22 -11.07 -11.89
C SER A 324 0.93 -11.67 -11.30
N LEU A 325 0.87 -11.79 -9.97
CA LEU A 325 -0.33 -12.28 -9.27
C LEU A 325 -1.51 -11.33 -9.45
N GLY A 326 -1.30 -10.03 -9.36
CA GLY A 326 -2.33 -9.02 -9.50
C GLY A 326 -2.89 -8.92 -10.91
N ALA A 327 -2.05 -9.01 -11.93
CA ALA A 327 -2.49 -9.06 -13.33
C ALA A 327 -3.33 -10.32 -13.59
N ALA A 328 -2.89 -11.49 -13.09
CA ALA A 328 -3.65 -12.73 -13.18
C ALA A 328 -4.99 -12.64 -12.44
N ALA A 329 -5.00 -12.02 -11.26
CA ALA A 329 -6.21 -11.77 -10.48
C ALA A 329 -7.20 -10.86 -11.23
N ALA A 330 -6.72 -9.73 -11.75
CA ALA A 330 -7.54 -8.79 -12.51
C ALA A 330 -8.14 -9.44 -13.79
N ALA A 331 -7.36 -10.27 -14.47
CA ALA A 331 -7.85 -11.05 -15.63
C ALA A 331 -8.96 -12.05 -15.22
N THR A 332 -8.76 -12.77 -14.11
CA THR A 332 -9.73 -13.74 -13.57
C THR A 332 -11.04 -13.07 -13.20
N ILE A 333 -10.99 -11.91 -12.55
CA ILE A 333 -12.15 -11.11 -12.17
C ILE A 333 -12.94 -10.69 -13.39
N ARG A 334 -12.27 -10.14 -14.41
CA ARG A 334 -12.94 -9.72 -15.68
C ARG A 334 -13.65 -10.87 -16.39
N VAL A 335 -13.03 -12.05 -16.44
CA VAL A 335 -13.65 -13.23 -17.06
C VAL A 335 -14.89 -13.67 -16.30
N ARG A 336 -14.85 -13.67 -14.96
CA ARG A 336 -16.01 -14.01 -14.12
C ARG A 336 -17.12 -12.98 -14.22
N GLY A 337 -16.81 -11.68 -14.18
CA GLY A 337 -17.77 -10.60 -14.34
C GLY A 337 -18.48 -10.67 -15.71
N ALA A 338 -17.75 -10.93 -16.79
CA ALA A 338 -18.33 -11.12 -18.12
C ALA A 338 -19.28 -12.34 -18.20
N SER A 339 -18.99 -13.41 -17.45
CA SER A 339 -19.84 -14.61 -17.42
C SER A 339 -21.13 -14.41 -16.62
N ILE A 340 -21.11 -13.54 -15.61
CA ILE A 340 -22.30 -13.24 -14.77
C ILE A 340 -23.24 -12.27 -15.48
N THR A 341 -22.70 -11.26 -16.19
CA THR A 341 -23.49 -10.21 -16.84
C THR A 341 -23.98 -10.55 -18.24
N GLY A 342 -23.57 -11.68 -18.83
CA GLY A 342 -23.91 -12.07 -20.19
C GLY A 342 -23.44 -11.09 -21.29
N ARG A 343 -22.60 -10.11 -20.93
CA ARG A 343 -22.02 -9.14 -21.87
C ARG A 343 -20.75 -9.70 -22.49
N PRO A 344 -20.67 -9.81 -23.84
CA PRO A 344 -19.42 -10.21 -24.48
C PRO A 344 -18.33 -9.20 -24.17
N ALA A 345 -17.14 -9.71 -23.81
CA ALA A 345 -15.96 -8.90 -23.57
C ALA A 345 -15.71 -8.00 -24.79
N GLN A 346 -15.91 -6.70 -24.64
CA GLN A 346 -15.55 -5.75 -25.69
C GLN A 346 -14.02 -5.77 -25.83
N ARG A 347 -13.58 -6.23 -27.00
CA ARG A 347 -12.16 -6.27 -27.43
C ARG A 347 -11.56 -4.89 -27.62
#